data_87355441c94543283f8aae7132420ff6
#
_entry.id   87355441c94543283f8aae7132420ff6
#
_cell.length_a   1.000
_cell.length_b   1.000
_cell.length_c   1.000
_cell.angle_alpha   90.00
_cell.angle_beta   90.00
_cell.angle_gamma   90.00
#
_symmetry.space_group_name_H-M   'P 1'
#
loop_
_entity.id
_entity.type
_entity.pdbx_description
1 polymer ?
#
loop_
_entity_poly.entity_id
_entity_poly.type
_entity_poly.pdbx_seq_one_letter_code
_entity_poly.pdbx_strand_id
1 'polypeptide(L)'
;DPSMDEGWTRWLFDQHDVPHVTLTDSMVKAGRLRDHFDVVLVPDMSLREARGGMSATAVPAAYAGGLGDAGLAELKRFVTDGGTLLLLDHAAEIGTSALGVAVNLTMVRARAGDDGVADGLRLPAAVRPDRPARLPGRDHLRQDLQGPGP
;
A
#
# COMPACT_ATOMS: atom_id res chain seq x y z
N ASP A 1 10.67 -8.75 13.59
CA ASP A 1 11.00 -7.34 13.75
C ASP A 1 9.82 -6.50 13.29
N PRO A 2 9.48 -5.42 14.00
CA PRO A 2 8.56 -4.44 13.43
C PRO A 2 9.10 -4.03 12.06
N SER A 3 8.24 -4.01 11.03
CA SER A 3 8.67 -3.67 9.68
C SER A 3 9.34 -2.30 9.71
N MET A 4 10.58 -2.23 9.26
CA MET A 4 11.32 -0.96 9.16
C MET A 4 10.59 -0.02 8.20
N ASP A 5 9.98 -0.57 7.17
CA ASP A 5 9.22 0.16 6.15
C ASP A 5 7.92 0.75 6.71
N GLU A 6 7.26 0.07 7.64
CA GLU A 6 6.14 0.64 8.39
C GLU A 6 6.59 1.87 9.18
N GLY A 7 7.71 1.75 9.91
CA GLY A 7 8.26 2.84 10.69
C GLY A 7 8.63 4.05 9.83
N TRP A 8 9.28 3.84 8.68
CA TRP A 8 9.61 4.92 7.75
C TRP A 8 8.37 5.55 7.12
N THR A 9 7.38 4.75 6.74
CA THR A 9 6.12 5.25 6.17
C THR A 9 5.38 6.12 7.18
N ARG A 10 5.27 5.67 8.44
CA ARG A 10 4.65 6.43 9.52
C ARG A 10 5.41 7.73 9.81
N TRP A 11 6.75 7.67 9.87
CA TRP A 11 7.57 8.87 10.05
C TRP A 11 7.33 9.88 8.91
N LEU A 12 7.23 9.41 7.66
CA LEU A 12 6.96 10.28 6.51
C LEU A 12 5.58 10.95 6.65
N PHE A 13 4.56 10.22 7.08
CA PHE A 13 3.23 10.77 7.31
C PHE A 13 3.24 11.83 8.41
N ASP A 14 3.98 11.58 9.50
CA ASP A 14 4.16 12.57 10.59
C ASP A 14 4.87 13.83 10.10
N GLN A 15 5.90 13.70 9.23
CA GLN A 15 6.62 14.85 8.69
C GLN A 15 5.78 15.72 7.75
N HIS A 16 4.75 15.16 7.15
CA HIS A 16 3.89 15.85 6.19
C HIS A 16 2.46 16.07 6.70
N ASP A 17 2.26 15.94 8.00
CA ASP A 17 0.95 16.13 8.66
C ASP A 17 -0.18 15.32 7.99
N VAL A 18 0.13 14.10 7.50
CA VAL A 18 -0.86 13.19 6.93
C VAL A 18 -1.56 12.43 8.05
N PRO A 19 -2.85 12.65 8.29
CA PRO A 19 -3.58 11.92 9.32
C PRO A 19 -3.56 10.42 9.04
N HIS A 20 -3.11 9.63 10.00
CA HIS A 20 -3.04 8.17 9.87
C HIS A 20 -3.27 7.48 11.20
N VAL A 21 -3.60 6.20 11.13
CA VAL A 21 -3.76 5.30 12.28
C VAL A 21 -3.06 3.99 11.97
N THR A 22 -2.23 3.53 12.88
CA THR A 22 -1.61 2.19 12.76
C THR A 22 -2.67 1.13 13.04
N LEU A 23 -2.95 0.30 12.04
CA LEU A 23 -3.86 -0.84 12.16
C LEU A 23 -3.14 -2.04 12.78
N THR A 24 -3.77 -2.63 13.77
CA THR A 24 -3.34 -3.93 14.31
C THR A 24 -4.09 -5.08 13.65
N ASP A 25 -3.52 -6.29 13.71
CA ASP A 25 -4.18 -7.49 13.20
C ASP A 25 -5.58 -7.69 13.79
N SER A 26 -5.75 -7.37 15.08
CA SER A 26 -7.04 -7.48 15.75
C SER A 26 -8.06 -6.48 15.21
N MET A 27 -7.65 -5.27 14.89
CA MET A 27 -8.53 -4.25 14.28
C MET A 27 -8.97 -4.70 12.88
N VAL A 28 -8.04 -5.22 12.08
CA VAL A 28 -8.38 -5.74 10.75
C VAL A 28 -9.36 -6.90 10.86
N LYS A 29 -9.10 -7.87 11.75
CA LYS A 29 -9.98 -9.02 11.96
C LYS A 29 -11.36 -8.67 12.55
N ALA A 30 -11.45 -7.56 13.29
CA ALA A 30 -12.74 -7.07 13.78
C ALA A 30 -13.66 -6.61 12.64
N GLY A 31 -13.10 -6.33 11.47
CA GLY A 31 -13.84 -5.96 10.26
C GLY A 31 -14.35 -4.53 10.28
N ARG A 32 -15.27 -4.24 9.35
CA ARG A 32 -15.88 -2.91 9.19
C ARG A 32 -14.86 -1.79 8.91
N LEU A 33 -13.76 -2.13 8.25
CA LEU A 33 -12.69 -1.18 7.95
C LEU A 33 -13.20 0.03 7.14
N ARG A 34 -14.18 -0.20 6.24
CA ARG A 34 -14.75 0.85 5.40
C ARG A 34 -15.52 1.92 6.17
N ASP A 35 -16.01 1.60 7.36
CA ASP A 35 -16.70 2.57 8.22
C ASP A 35 -15.74 3.61 8.82
N HIS A 36 -14.45 3.31 8.85
CA HIS A 36 -13.44 4.11 9.53
C HIS A 36 -12.34 4.63 8.61
N PHE A 37 -12.09 3.96 7.48
CA PHE A 37 -10.96 4.25 6.61
C PHE A 37 -11.36 4.28 5.14
N ASP A 38 -10.80 5.21 4.39
CA ASP A 38 -10.91 5.27 2.92
C ASP A 38 -9.75 4.55 2.24
N VAL A 39 -8.59 4.59 2.89
CA VAL A 39 -7.35 4.00 2.37
C VAL A 39 -6.71 3.15 3.46
N VAL A 40 -6.29 1.95 3.10
CA VAL A 40 -5.39 1.11 3.90
C VAL A 40 -4.10 0.94 3.13
N LEU A 41 -2.97 1.24 3.78
CA LEU A 41 -1.64 1.04 3.21
C LEU A 41 -0.95 -0.12 3.93
N VAL A 42 -0.44 -1.05 3.16
CA VAL A 42 0.39 -2.16 3.65
C VAL A 42 1.82 -1.90 3.15
N PRO A 43 2.76 -1.63 4.06
CA PRO A 43 4.16 -1.44 3.70
C PRO A 43 4.77 -2.75 3.21
N ASP A 44 6.04 -2.72 2.82
CA ASP A 44 6.73 -3.91 2.35
C ASP A 44 6.69 -5.03 3.41
N MET A 45 6.04 -6.11 3.03
CA MET A 45 6.01 -7.39 3.75
C MET A 45 5.55 -8.52 2.82
N SER A 46 6.05 -9.70 3.03
CA SER A 46 5.60 -10.86 2.25
C SER A 46 4.18 -11.30 2.66
N LEU A 47 3.47 -11.97 1.76
CA LEU A 47 2.18 -12.60 2.08
C LEU A 47 2.28 -13.59 3.26
N ARG A 48 3.41 -14.29 3.39
CA ARG A 48 3.67 -15.21 4.50
C ARG A 48 3.71 -14.46 5.84
N GLU A 49 4.39 -13.31 5.89
CA GLU A 49 4.47 -12.46 7.08
C GLU A 49 3.13 -11.84 7.40
N ALA A 50 2.44 -11.29 6.41
CA ALA A 50 1.11 -10.75 6.59
C ALA A 50 0.13 -11.79 7.16
N ARG A 51 0.16 -13.02 6.62
CA ARG A 51 -0.74 -14.11 7.05
C ARG A 51 -0.34 -14.69 8.41
N GLY A 52 0.93 -15.02 8.60
CA GLY A 52 1.44 -15.74 9.76
C GLY A 52 1.86 -14.83 10.92
N GLY A 53 2.34 -13.64 10.61
CA GLY A 53 2.88 -12.71 11.59
C GLY A 53 4.10 -13.25 12.33
N MET A 54 4.29 -12.75 13.53
CA MET A 54 5.40 -13.13 14.41
C MET A 54 5.03 -14.29 15.34
N SER A 55 6.00 -15.14 15.61
CA SER A 55 5.82 -16.26 16.55
C SER A 55 5.66 -15.76 18.00
N ALA A 56 4.76 -16.37 18.76
CA ALA A 56 4.60 -16.13 20.18
C ALA A 56 5.84 -16.45 21.03
N THR A 57 6.83 -17.17 20.45
CA THR A 57 8.13 -17.40 21.09
C THR A 57 9.12 -16.27 20.86
N ALA A 58 8.87 -15.43 19.83
CA ALA A 58 9.76 -14.32 19.45
C ALA A 58 9.31 -12.97 20.01
N VAL A 59 8.01 -12.83 20.28
CA VAL A 59 7.41 -11.56 20.76
C VAL A 59 6.37 -11.84 21.84
N PRO A 60 6.03 -10.85 22.69
CA PRO A 60 4.91 -10.96 23.62
C PRO A 60 3.61 -11.34 22.90
N ALA A 61 2.76 -12.13 23.56
CA ALA A 61 1.54 -12.68 22.96
C ALA A 61 0.61 -11.62 22.34
N ALA A 62 0.62 -10.40 22.86
CA ALA A 62 -0.17 -9.28 22.30
C ALA A 62 0.28 -8.84 20.88
N TYR A 63 1.51 -9.18 20.49
CA TYR A 63 2.10 -8.85 19.19
C TYR A 63 2.35 -10.09 18.32
N ALA A 64 1.95 -11.25 18.80
CA ALA A 64 2.12 -12.50 18.08
C ALA A 64 0.95 -12.77 17.13
N GLY A 65 1.24 -13.52 16.07
CA GLY A 65 0.27 -13.84 15.02
C GLY A 65 0.29 -12.82 13.90
N GLY A 66 -0.57 -13.02 12.92
CA GLY A 66 -0.74 -12.18 11.74
C GLY A 66 -2.22 -12.06 11.38
N LEU A 67 -2.51 -11.54 10.22
CA LEU A 67 -3.88 -11.35 9.72
C LEU A 67 -4.64 -12.68 9.61
N GLY A 68 -3.94 -13.76 9.27
CA GLY A 68 -4.58 -15.03 8.94
C GLY A 68 -5.51 -14.90 7.73
N ASP A 69 -6.25 -15.96 7.43
CA ASP A 69 -7.22 -15.93 6.33
C ASP A 69 -8.40 -15.00 6.63
N ALA A 70 -8.78 -14.86 7.90
CA ALA A 70 -9.86 -13.96 8.32
C ALA A 70 -9.51 -12.49 8.05
N GLY A 71 -8.31 -12.03 8.41
CA GLY A 71 -7.89 -10.66 8.14
C GLY A 71 -7.71 -10.38 6.64
N LEU A 72 -7.20 -11.35 5.87
CA LEU A 72 -7.12 -11.23 4.42
C LEU A 72 -8.51 -11.14 3.77
N ALA A 73 -9.50 -11.88 4.28
CA ALA A 73 -10.88 -11.78 3.82
C ALA A 73 -11.50 -10.40 4.14
N GLU A 74 -11.16 -9.80 5.28
CA GLU A 74 -11.61 -8.45 5.63
C GLU A 74 -10.96 -7.37 4.76
N LEU A 75 -9.67 -7.51 4.39
CA LEU A 75 -9.05 -6.63 3.41
C LEU A 75 -9.72 -6.73 2.04
N LYS A 76 -10.07 -7.95 1.61
CA LYS A 76 -10.83 -8.14 0.37
C LYS A 76 -12.21 -7.48 0.44
N ARG A 77 -12.92 -7.63 1.57
CA ARG A 77 -14.21 -6.97 1.79
C ARG A 77 -14.05 -5.46 1.73
N PHE A 78 -13.05 -4.90 2.41
CA PHE A 78 -12.76 -3.48 2.41
C PHE A 78 -12.65 -2.91 0.98
N VAL A 79 -11.90 -3.59 0.10
CA VAL A 79 -11.77 -3.19 -1.32
C VAL A 79 -13.11 -3.35 -2.06
N THR A 80 -13.83 -4.46 -1.82
CA THR A 80 -15.14 -4.71 -2.46
C THR A 80 -16.17 -3.64 -2.08
N ASP A 81 -16.10 -3.13 -0.85
CA ASP A 81 -16.98 -2.08 -0.33
C ASP A 81 -16.51 -0.67 -0.73
N GLY A 82 -15.55 -0.56 -1.66
CA GLY A 82 -15.08 0.69 -2.25
C GLY A 82 -13.92 1.37 -1.51
N GLY A 83 -13.25 0.67 -0.61
CA GLY A 83 -11.99 1.13 -0.01
C GLY A 83 -10.81 1.01 -0.97
N THR A 84 -9.77 1.82 -0.76
CA THR A 84 -8.52 1.76 -1.52
C THR A 84 -7.45 1.03 -0.73
N LEU A 85 -6.87 -0.03 -1.29
CA LEU A 85 -5.77 -0.78 -0.70
C LEU A 85 -4.48 -0.49 -1.47
N LEU A 86 -3.50 0.10 -0.79
CA LEU A 86 -2.16 0.34 -1.32
C LEU A 86 -1.22 -0.74 -0.80
N LEU A 87 -0.62 -1.48 -1.70
CA LEU A 87 0.29 -2.58 -1.39
C LEU A 87 1.67 -2.22 -1.93
N LEU A 88 2.65 -2.06 -1.05
CA LEU A 88 4.00 -1.66 -1.44
C LEU A 88 4.89 -2.89 -1.58
N ASP A 89 5.69 -2.91 -2.65
CA ASP A 89 6.69 -3.92 -2.96
C ASP A 89 6.15 -5.36 -2.82
N HIS A 90 6.74 -6.20 -1.96
CA HIS A 90 6.33 -7.60 -1.77
C HIS A 90 4.89 -7.74 -1.27
N ALA A 91 4.32 -6.73 -0.61
CA ALA A 91 2.92 -6.72 -0.22
C ALA A 91 1.96 -6.83 -1.42
N ALA A 92 2.41 -6.49 -2.64
CA ALA A 92 1.62 -6.68 -3.86
C ALA A 92 1.20 -8.14 -4.07
N GLU A 93 1.93 -9.12 -3.51
CA GLU A 93 1.55 -10.53 -3.52
C GLU A 93 0.22 -10.78 -2.80
N ILE A 94 -0.13 -9.99 -1.79
CA ILE A 94 -1.42 -10.07 -1.11
C ILE A 94 -2.55 -9.84 -2.12
N GLY A 95 -2.41 -8.83 -2.99
CA GLY A 95 -3.39 -8.52 -4.03
C GLY A 95 -3.63 -9.68 -4.99
N THR A 96 -2.56 -10.25 -5.52
CA THR A 96 -2.63 -11.31 -6.54
C THR A 96 -2.99 -12.67 -5.96
N SER A 97 -2.34 -13.07 -4.87
CA SER A 97 -2.44 -14.43 -4.34
C SER A 97 -3.54 -14.60 -3.29
N ALA A 98 -3.89 -13.55 -2.53
CA ALA A 98 -4.90 -13.64 -1.49
C ALA A 98 -6.23 -12.96 -1.87
N LEU A 99 -6.18 -11.81 -2.54
CA LEU A 99 -7.39 -11.09 -2.94
C LEU A 99 -7.91 -11.49 -4.31
N GLY A 100 -7.10 -12.18 -5.12
CA GLY A 100 -7.48 -12.70 -6.42
C GLY A 100 -7.51 -11.63 -7.53
N VAL A 101 -6.68 -10.59 -7.39
CA VAL A 101 -6.52 -9.58 -8.43
C VAL A 101 -5.75 -10.21 -9.60
N ALA A 102 -6.34 -10.18 -10.80
CA ALA A 102 -5.78 -10.79 -12.00
C ALA A 102 -4.65 -9.94 -12.59
N VAL A 103 -3.49 -9.91 -11.92
CA VAL A 103 -2.27 -9.26 -12.39
C VAL A 103 -1.13 -10.28 -12.36
N ASN A 104 -0.32 -10.30 -13.40
CA ASN A 104 0.89 -11.12 -13.44
C ASN A 104 2.04 -10.33 -12.81
N LEU A 105 2.51 -10.76 -11.65
CA LEU A 105 3.74 -10.28 -11.04
C LEU A 105 4.90 -11.15 -11.53
N THR A 106 5.88 -10.54 -12.17
CA THR A 106 7.12 -11.18 -12.56
C THR A 106 8.26 -10.58 -11.78
N MET A 107 8.83 -11.33 -10.85
CA MET A 107 10.05 -10.94 -10.16
C MET A 107 11.23 -11.22 -11.08
N VAL A 108 11.90 -10.16 -11.52
CA VAL A 108 13.13 -10.28 -12.30
C VAL A 108 14.32 -10.05 -11.36
N ARG A 109 15.18 -11.05 -11.23
CA ARG A 109 16.42 -10.87 -10.48
C ARG A 109 17.39 -10.03 -11.31
N ALA A 110 17.71 -8.83 -10.84
CA ALA A 110 18.76 -8.02 -11.45
C ALA A 110 20.09 -8.78 -11.41
N ARG A 111 20.83 -8.79 -12.50
CA ARG A 111 22.20 -9.32 -12.55
C ARG A 111 23.18 -8.26 -12.03
N ALA A 112 24.26 -8.70 -11.40
CA ALA A 112 25.35 -7.80 -11.04
C ALA A 112 25.90 -7.13 -12.31
N GLY A 113 25.75 -5.79 -12.40
CA GLY A 113 26.11 -4.99 -13.59
C GLY A 113 24.90 -4.35 -14.31
N ASP A 114 23.69 -4.71 -13.97
CA ASP A 114 22.53 -3.89 -14.31
C ASP A 114 22.53 -2.66 -13.39
N ASP A 115 22.66 -1.49 -13.94
CA ASP A 115 22.78 -0.19 -13.23
C ASP A 115 21.49 0.23 -12.56
N GLY A 116 20.65 -0.71 -12.14
CA GLY A 116 19.41 -0.43 -11.40
C GLY A 116 18.35 0.36 -12.17
N VAL A 117 18.62 0.75 -13.38
CA VAL A 117 17.61 1.22 -14.31
C VAL A 117 17.00 -0.01 -14.94
N ALA A 118 16.05 -0.64 -14.22
CA ALA A 118 15.16 -1.58 -14.87
C ALA A 118 14.58 -0.87 -16.09
N ASP A 119 15.00 -1.30 -17.26
CA ASP A 119 14.43 -0.86 -18.54
C ASP A 119 12.92 -1.05 -18.42
N GLY A 120 12.25 0.07 -18.24
CA GLY A 120 10.91 0.28 -17.71
C GLY A 120 9.99 -0.93 -17.75
N LEU A 121 9.30 -1.16 -16.68
CA LEU A 121 8.17 -2.07 -16.60
C LEU A 121 7.43 -2.07 -17.95
N ARG A 122 7.77 -2.99 -18.82
CA ARG A 122 7.04 -3.18 -20.07
C ARG A 122 5.69 -3.78 -19.72
N LEU A 123 4.76 -2.88 -19.40
CA LEU A 123 3.36 -3.29 -19.34
C LEU A 123 3.02 -3.92 -20.70
N PRO A 124 2.35 -5.08 -20.72
CA PRO A 124 1.83 -5.65 -21.96
C PRO A 124 1.07 -4.57 -22.72
N ALA A 125 1.19 -4.56 -24.04
CA ALA A 125 0.60 -3.51 -24.91
C ALA A 125 -0.92 -3.32 -24.72
N ALA A 126 -1.59 -4.22 -24.02
CA ALA A 126 -3.03 -4.19 -23.72
C ALA A 126 -3.39 -3.27 -22.52
N VAL A 127 -2.42 -2.81 -21.73
CA VAL A 127 -2.66 -1.89 -20.61
C VAL A 127 -1.99 -0.56 -20.89
N ARG A 128 -2.32 0.05 -22.03
CA ARG A 128 -2.13 1.49 -22.18
C ARG A 128 -3.36 2.15 -21.58
N PRO A 129 -3.27 2.82 -20.43
CA PRO A 129 -4.37 3.69 -20.02
C PRO A 129 -4.56 4.69 -21.15
N ASP A 130 -5.78 4.81 -21.67
CA ASP A 130 -6.13 5.93 -22.50
C ASP A 130 -5.62 7.20 -21.82
N ARG A 131 -4.94 8.02 -22.62
CA ARG A 131 -4.34 9.26 -22.17
C ARG A 131 -5.33 9.98 -21.26
N PRO A 132 -5.00 10.25 -19.99
CA PRO A 132 -5.94 10.94 -19.13
C PRO A 132 -6.36 12.23 -19.83
N ALA A 133 -7.66 12.42 -19.93
CA ALA A 133 -8.21 13.67 -20.44
C ALA A 133 -7.49 14.81 -19.71
N ARG A 134 -6.92 15.71 -20.49
CA ARG A 134 -6.21 16.89 -19.98
C ARG A 134 -7.14 17.58 -18.99
N LEU A 135 -6.82 17.52 -17.71
CA LEU A 135 -7.55 18.25 -16.68
C LEU A 135 -7.54 19.74 -17.08
N PRO A 136 -8.69 20.41 -17.18
CA PRO A 136 -8.71 21.82 -17.51
C PRO A 136 -8.05 22.63 -16.39
N GLY A 137 -7.02 23.39 -16.75
CA GLY A 137 -6.65 24.65 -16.10
C GLY A 137 -6.12 24.59 -14.68
N ARG A 138 -4.81 24.35 -14.53
CA ARG A 138 -4.06 24.84 -13.36
C ARG A 138 -3.66 26.32 -13.47
N ASP A 139 -4.20 27.06 -14.43
CA ASP A 139 -3.78 28.45 -14.67
C ASP A 139 -4.38 29.46 -13.69
N HIS A 140 -5.40 29.08 -12.92
CA HIS A 140 -6.02 29.98 -11.94
C HIS A 140 -5.33 30.06 -10.57
N LEU A 141 -4.42 29.14 -10.25
CA LEU A 141 -3.73 29.12 -8.96
C LEU A 141 -2.46 29.97 -8.88
N ARG A 142 -2.03 30.61 -9.97
CA ARG A 142 -0.85 31.50 -10.01
C ARG A 142 -1.19 33.00 -9.86
N GLN A 143 -2.45 33.39 -9.96
CA GLN A 143 -2.82 34.80 -9.86
C GLN A 143 -3.03 35.31 -8.43
N ASP A 144 -3.30 34.42 -7.47
CA ASP A 144 -3.59 34.84 -6.09
C ASP A 144 -2.37 34.96 -5.18
N LEU A 145 -1.15 34.71 -5.70
CA LEU A 145 0.10 34.80 -4.93
C LEU A 145 0.92 36.07 -5.23
N GLN A 146 0.45 36.97 -6.07
CA GLN A 146 1.05 38.30 -6.23
C GLN A 146 0.26 39.30 -5.41
N GLY A 147 0.70 39.48 -4.15
CA GLY A 147 0.24 40.57 -3.30
C GLY A 147 0.58 41.93 -3.94
N PRO A 148 -0.14 43.00 -3.55
CA PRO A 148 0.10 44.35 -4.09
C PRO A 148 1.51 44.77 -3.75
N GLY A 149 2.28 45.09 -4.77
CA GLY A 149 3.60 45.71 -4.65
C GLY A 149 3.49 47.14 -4.09
N PRO A 150 4.63 47.69 -3.63
CA PRO A 150 4.70 48.93 -2.90
C PRO A 150 4.24 50.16 -3.70
#